data_dc24ca9517a5e1983fd1162610d1a706
#
_entry.id   dc24ca9517a5e1983fd1162610d1a706
#
_cell.length_a   1.000
_cell.length_b   1.000
_cell.length_c   1.000
_cell.angle_alpha   90.00
_cell.angle_beta   90.00
_cell.angle_gamma   90.00
#
_symmetry.space_group_name_H-M   'P 1'
#
loop_
_entity.id
_entity.type
_entity.pdbx_description
1 polymer ?
#
loop_
_entity_poly.entity_id
_entity_poly.type
_entity_poly.pdbx_seq_one_letter_code
_entity_poly.pdbx_strand_id
1 'polypeptide(L)'
;MKYLKKSAGYIILIIALLFLQAYCDLSLPDYTSKIVNVGIQQSGIEDSVPEKIRKTSMDSLQLFMDDDDKETVDSFYEEDGDDHVLKDDITSDERDELNSIFGKPMMIVASLSSGSEEVTAMLSQMGVPEGTDPMQAIAMMPEEALDAMTEKFSEKIDSMQDSIITQAGVAYVKSEYEALGEDVDAIQMHY
;
A
#
# COMPACT_ATOMS: atom_id res chain seq x y z
N MET A 1 -1.87 -57.47 -19.39
CA MET A 1 -0.94 -56.40 -19.00
C MET A 1 0.05 -55.92 -20.08
N LYS A 2 0.15 -56.54 -21.25
CA LYS A 2 1.07 -56.15 -22.33
C LYS A 2 0.66 -54.86 -23.06
N TYR A 3 -0.63 -54.51 -23.09
CA TYR A 3 -1.15 -53.32 -23.79
C TYR A 3 -0.99 -52.02 -23.00
N LEU A 4 -0.97 -52.07 -21.66
CA LEU A 4 -0.76 -50.89 -20.81
C LEU A 4 0.67 -50.28 -20.99
N LYS A 5 1.67 -51.12 -21.20
CA LYS A 5 3.06 -50.64 -21.40
C LYS A 5 3.22 -49.83 -22.68
N LYS A 6 2.44 -50.11 -23.72
CA LYS A 6 2.51 -49.41 -25.01
C LYS A 6 1.79 -48.04 -24.96
N SER A 7 0.87 -47.86 -24.02
CA SER A 7 0.09 -46.63 -23.82
C SER A 7 0.53 -45.81 -22.60
N ALA A 8 1.58 -46.27 -21.89
CA ALA A 8 2.06 -45.58 -20.69
C ALA A 8 2.42 -44.14 -20.93
N GLY A 9 3.02 -43.79 -22.08
CA GLY A 9 3.32 -42.43 -22.45
C GLY A 9 2.09 -41.53 -22.59
N TYR A 10 1.03 -42.07 -23.18
CA TYR A 10 -0.26 -41.33 -23.30
C TYR A 10 -0.93 -41.13 -21.96
N ILE A 11 -0.84 -42.11 -21.05
CA ILE A 11 -1.40 -42.01 -19.70
C ILE A 11 -0.68 -40.93 -18.91
N ILE A 12 0.65 -40.87 -18.97
CA ILE A 12 1.45 -39.82 -18.35
C ILE A 12 1.09 -38.43 -18.93
N LEU A 13 0.95 -38.33 -20.24
CA LEU A 13 0.53 -37.13 -20.91
C LEU A 13 -0.85 -36.64 -20.44
N ILE A 14 -1.82 -37.56 -20.34
CA ILE A 14 -3.17 -37.23 -19.87
C ILE A 14 -3.13 -36.75 -18.43
N ILE A 15 -2.38 -37.41 -17.56
CA ILE A 15 -2.21 -36.97 -16.17
C ILE A 15 -1.58 -35.57 -16.10
N ALA A 16 -0.55 -35.32 -16.87
CA ALA A 16 0.09 -34.00 -16.93
C ALA A 16 -0.88 -32.91 -17.40
N LEU A 17 -1.70 -33.19 -18.42
CA LEU A 17 -2.73 -32.26 -18.90
C LEU A 17 -3.83 -32.03 -17.87
N LEU A 18 -4.24 -33.06 -17.13
CA LEU A 18 -5.22 -32.91 -16.04
C LEU A 18 -4.66 -32.05 -14.89
N PHE A 19 -3.38 -32.19 -14.55
CA PHE A 19 -2.74 -31.32 -13.56
C PHE A 19 -2.68 -29.86 -14.06
N LEU A 20 -2.32 -29.65 -15.33
CA LEU A 20 -2.30 -28.32 -15.92
C LEU A 20 -3.71 -27.70 -15.94
N GLN A 21 -4.72 -28.47 -16.32
CA GLN A 21 -6.11 -28.03 -16.30
C GLN A 21 -6.54 -27.64 -14.88
N ALA A 22 -6.29 -28.51 -13.89
CA ALA A 22 -6.63 -28.24 -12.49
C ALA A 22 -5.93 -26.96 -11.97
N TYR A 23 -4.67 -26.76 -12.35
CA TYR A 23 -3.95 -25.54 -12.01
C TYR A 23 -4.60 -24.29 -12.63
N CYS A 24 -4.94 -24.33 -13.90
CA CYS A 24 -5.64 -23.23 -14.57
C CYS A 24 -7.00 -22.94 -13.95
N ASP A 25 -7.78 -23.99 -13.66
CA ASP A 25 -9.12 -23.85 -13.06
C ASP A 25 -9.07 -23.24 -11.65
N LEU A 26 -8.04 -23.56 -10.87
CA LEU A 26 -7.82 -22.97 -9.53
C LEU A 26 -7.30 -21.54 -9.61
N SER A 27 -6.52 -21.20 -10.63
CA SER A 27 -5.97 -19.85 -10.80
C SER A 27 -6.96 -18.83 -11.38
N LEU A 28 -7.98 -19.30 -12.12
CA LEU A 28 -8.99 -18.43 -12.75
C LEU A 28 -9.71 -17.49 -11.77
N PRO A 29 -10.22 -17.98 -10.60
CA PRO A 29 -10.85 -17.10 -9.61
C PRO A 29 -9.92 -16.02 -9.08
N ASP A 30 -8.64 -16.33 -8.86
CA ASP A 30 -7.64 -15.39 -8.35
C ASP A 30 -7.37 -14.28 -9.37
N TYR A 31 -7.18 -14.63 -10.64
CA TYR A 31 -7.01 -13.64 -11.71
C TYR A 31 -8.27 -12.78 -11.91
N THR A 32 -9.46 -13.39 -11.84
CA THR A 32 -10.71 -12.63 -11.95
C THR A 32 -10.87 -11.66 -10.79
N SER A 33 -10.53 -12.09 -9.57
CA SER A 33 -10.56 -11.24 -8.38
C SER A 33 -9.56 -10.09 -8.50
N LYS A 34 -8.34 -10.35 -8.98
CA LYS A 34 -7.34 -9.31 -9.24
C LYS A 34 -7.81 -8.28 -10.27
N ILE A 35 -8.36 -8.73 -11.38
CA ILE A 35 -8.89 -7.84 -12.43
C ILE A 35 -10.00 -6.93 -11.88
N VAL A 36 -10.89 -7.46 -11.06
CA VAL A 36 -12.00 -6.68 -10.51
C VAL A 36 -11.51 -5.76 -9.39
N ASN A 37 -10.73 -6.27 -8.45
CA ASN A 37 -10.30 -5.50 -7.29
C ASN A 37 -9.24 -4.47 -7.67
N VAL A 38 -8.16 -4.89 -8.30
CA VAL A 38 -7.05 -3.99 -8.66
C VAL A 38 -7.41 -3.16 -9.90
N GLY A 39 -7.85 -3.81 -10.98
CA GLY A 39 -8.12 -3.12 -12.24
C GLY A 39 -9.30 -2.16 -12.16
N ILE A 40 -10.44 -2.56 -11.58
CA ILE A 40 -11.66 -1.75 -11.61
C ILE A 40 -11.82 -0.89 -10.35
N GLN A 41 -11.60 -1.45 -9.17
CA GLN A 41 -11.85 -0.73 -7.92
C GLN A 41 -10.67 0.16 -7.50
N GLN A 42 -9.44 -0.26 -7.75
CA GLN A 42 -8.22 0.42 -7.34
C GLN A 42 -7.52 1.18 -8.47
N SER A 43 -8.15 1.25 -9.65
CA SER A 43 -7.60 1.97 -10.82
C SER A 43 -6.18 1.52 -11.21
N GLY A 44 -5.90 0.22 -11.07
CA GLY A 44 -4.61 -0.37 -11.41
C GLY A 44 -3.53 -0.28 -10.32
N ILE A 45 -3.79 0.38 -9.20
CA ILE A 45 -2.83 0.47 -8.08
C ILE A 45 -2.87 -0.83 -7.29
N GLU A 46 -1.77 -1.58 -7.25
CA GLU A 46 -1.72 -2.91 -6.64
C GLU A 46 -1.41 -2.88 -5.14
N ASP A 47 -0.62 -1.90 -4.69
CA ASP A 47 -0.07 -1.81 -3.34
C ASP A 47 0.01 -0.36 -2.82
N SER A 48 0.55 -0.19 -1.63
CA SER A 48 0.72 1.11 -0.96
C SER A 48 2.04 1.81 -1.31
N VAL A 49 2.74 1.39 -2.37
CA VAL A 49 4.02 1.98 -2.77
C VAL A 49 3.80 2.94 -3.93
N PRO A 50 3.83 4.27 -3.70
CA PRO A 50 3.66 5.24 -4.78
C PRO A 50 4.90 5.29 -5.67
N GLU A 51 4.71 5.24 -7.00
CA GLU A 51 5.80 5.50 -7.95
C GLU A 51 6.30 6.94 -7.87
N LYS A 52 5.40 7.85 -7.50
CA LYS A 52 5.69 9.26 -7.30
C LYS A 52 4.85 9.81 -6.15
N ILE A 53 5.48 10.62 -5.29
CA ILE A 53 4.84 11.21 -4.12
C ILE A 53 5.40 12.61 -3.87
N ARG A 54 4.54 13.57 -3.50
CA ARG A 54 4.98 14.92 -3.14
C ARG A 54 5.86 14.90 -1.88
N LYS A 55 6.87 15.75 -1.82
CA LYS A 55 7.73 15.93 -0.64
C LYS A 55 6.93 16.13 0.64
N THR A 56 5.94 17.01 0.60
CA THR A 56 5.09 17.30 1.76
C THR A 56 4.30 16.08 2.25
N SER A 57 3.90 15.20 1.35
CA SER A 57 3.21 13.96 1.67
C SER A 57 4.19 12.92 2.23
N MET A 58 5.38 12.80 1.65
CA MET A 58 6.45 11.94 2.17
C MET A 58 6.86 12.37 3.59
N ASP A 59 7.12 13.66 3.80
CA ASP A 59 7.44 14.21 5.13
C ASP A 59 6.35 13.87 6.16
N SER A 60 5.08 13.96 5.74
CA SER A 60 3.94 13.62 6.60
C SER A 60 3.88 12.14 6.97
N LEU A 61 4.23 11.23 6.05
CA LEU A 61 4.29 9.80 6.30
C LEU A 61 5.47 9.45 7.20
N GLN A 62 6.62 10.06 6.98
CA GLN A 62 7.84 9.83 7.76
C GLN A 62 7.69 10.25 9.23
N LEU A 63 6.75 11.13 9.58
CA LEU A 63 6.43 11.43 10.98
C LEU A 63 5.97 10.18 11.77
N PHE A 64 5.43 9.18 11.09
CA PHE A 64 4.88 7.95 11.68
C PHE A 64 5.71 6.70 11.36
N MET A 65 6.93 6.87 10.90
CA MET A 65 7.93 5.82 10.64
C MET A 65 9.03 5.89 11.70
N ASP A 66 9.59 4.76 12.04
CA ASP A 66 10.82 4.73 12.84
C ASP A 66 12.04 5.10 11.96
N ASP A 67 13.21 5.21 12.58
CA ASP A 67 14.41 5.67 11.88
C ASP A 67 14.91 4.64 10.85
N ASP A 68 14.74 3.35 11.12
CA ASP A 68 15.13 2.27 10.20
C ASP A 68 14.21 2.25 8.96
N ASP A 69 12.92 2.46 9.17
CA ASP A 69 11.91 2.59 8.10
C ASP A 69 12.17 3.80 7.22
N LYS A 70 12.50 4.96 7.82
CA LYS A 70 12.87 6.20 7.09
C LYS A 70 14.09 5.97 6.22
N GLU A 71 15.17 5.37 6.78
CA GLU A 71 16.39 5.09 6.03
C GLU A 71 16.12 4.15 4.86
N THR A 72 15.26 3.13 5.06
CA THR A 72 14.85 2.21 4.02
C THR A 72 14.10 2.95 2.91
N VAL A 73 13.08 3.72 3.24
CA VAL A 73 12.30 4.49 2.26
C VAL A 73 13.21 5.46 1.48
N ASP A 74 14.05 6.23 2.16
CA ASP A 74 14.96 7.19 1.52
C ASP A 74 15.96 6.49 0.58
N SER A 75 16.31 5.23 0.83
CA SER A 75 17.20 4.47 -0.03
C SER A 75 16.57 4.10 -1.39
N PHE A 76 15.24 4.00 -1.45
CA PHE A 76 14.50 3.59 -2.65
C PHE A 76 13.90 4.75 -3.45
N TYR A 77 13.88 5.96 -2.89
CA TYR A 77 13.35 7.13 -3.57
C TYR A 77 14.45 8.11 -3.96
N GLU A 78 14.23 8.82 -5.05
CA GLU A 78 15.07 9.92 -5.51
C GLU A 78 14.27 11.22 -5.55
N GLU A 79 14.94 12.34 -5.22
CA GLU A 79 14.30 13.66 -5.31
C GLU A 79 14.20 14.13 -6.76
N ASP A 80 12.99 14.50 -7.19
CA ASP A 80 12.72 15.12 -8.48
C ASP A 80 11.88 16.41 -8.28
N GLY A 81 12.56 17.51 -8.11
CA GLY A 81 11.94 18.83 -7.83
C GLY A 81 11.23 18.86 -6.49
N ASP A 82 9.90 19.00 -6.51
CA ASP A 82 9.04 19.03 -5.32
C ASP A 82 8.46 17.64 -4.97
N ASP A 83 8.92 16.60 -5.66
CA ASP A 83 8.43 15.24 -5.53
C ASP A 83 9.56 14.27 -5.20
N HIS A 84 9.18 13.07 -4.72
CA HIS A 84 10.04 11.90 -4.65
C HIS A 84 9.55 10.88 -5.67
N VAL A 85 10.47 10.25 -6.39
CA VAL A 85 10.19 9.23 -7.42
C VAL A 85 10.85 7.92 -7.00
N LEU A 86 10.11 6.84 -7.10
CA LEU A 86 10.60 5.49 -6.83
C LEU A 86 11.62 5.08 -7.89
N LYS A 87 12.71 4.43 -7.49
CA LYS A 87 13.73 3.92 -8.40
C LYS A 87 13.20 2.78 -9.26
N ASP A 88 13.60 2.74 -10.53
CA ASP A 88 13.10 1.76 -11.51
C ASP A 88 13.60 0.32 -11.28
N ASP A 89 14.66 0.13 -10.49
CA ASP A 89 15.37 -1.13 -10.32
C ASP A 89 15.03 -1.90 -9.04
N ILE A 90 13.88 -1.60 -8.43
CA ILE A 90 13.43 -2.30 -7.22
C ILE A 90 12.93 -3.71 -7.55
N THR A 91 13.26 -4.67 -6.69
CA THR A 91 12.77 -6.03 -6.76
C THR A 91 11.37 -6.18 -6.13
N SER A 92 10.69 -7.30 -6.42
CA SER A 92 9.39 -7.59 -5.80
C SER A 92 9.48 -7.67 -4.26
N ASP A 93 10.58 -8.24 -3.73
CA ASP A 93 10.77 -8.39 -2.29
C ASP A 93 10.96 -7.02 -1.61
N GLU A 94 11.72 -6.11 -2.23
CA GLU A 94 11.90 -4.73 -1.77
C GLU A 94 10.60 -3.92 -1.86
N ARG A 95 9.79 -4.16 -2.89
CA ARG A 95 8.47 -3.54 -3.02
C ARG A 95 7.50 -4.03 -1.93
N ASP A 96 7.53 -5.32 -1.60
CA ASP A 96 6.74 -5.89 -0.51
C ASP A 96 7.18 -5.33 0.86
N GLU A 97 8.47 -5.09 1.07
CA GLU A 97 9.02 -4.42 2.24
C GLU A 97 8.50 -2.98 2.35
N LEU A 98 8.62 -2.19 1.28
CA LEU A 98 8.08 -0.82 1.21
C LEU A 98 6.56 -0.79 1.44
N ASN A 99 5.82 -1.73 0.86
CA ASN A 99 4.38 -1.83 1.06
C ASN A 99 4.02 -2.06 2.54
N SER A 100 4.82 -2.84 3.25
CA SER A 100 4.65 -3.08 4.70
C SER A 100 4.95 -1.82 5.52
N ILE A 101 5.98 -1.06 5.13
CA ILE A 101 6.38 0.20 5.77
C ILE A 101 5.30 1.28 5.55
N PHE A 102 4.85 1.49 4.32
CA PHE A 102 3.91 2.55 3.99
C PHE A 102 2.49 2.34 4.51
N GLY A 103 2.04 1.11 4.64
CA GLY A 103 0.65 0.79 4.94
C GLY A 103 0.11 1.47 6.20
N LYS A 104 0.84 1.39 7.30
CA LYS A 104 0.44 1.99 8.59
C LYS A 104 0.50 3.52 8.58
N PRO A 105 1.62 4.17 8.18
CA PRO A 105 1.69 5.62 8.07
C PRO A 105 0.60 6.22 7.18
N MET A 106 0.34 5.62 6.01
CA MET A 106 -0.71 6.10 5.11
C MET A 106 -2.09 6.04 5.75
N MET A 107 -2.39 4.97 6.47
CA MET A 107 -3.65 4.84 7.18
C MET A 107 -3.79 5.87 8.30
N ILE A 108 -2.72 6.15 9.04
CA ILE A 108 -2.69 7.18 10.09
C ILE A 108 -2.92 8.56 9.47
N VAL A 109 -2.14 8.92 8.45
CA VAL A 109 -2.25 10.23 7.78
C VAL A 109 -3.61 10.42 7.13
N ALA A 110 -4.14 9.38 6.46
CA ALA A 110 -5.49 9.43 5.89
C ALA A 110 -6.56 9.62 6.98
N SER A 111 -6.44 8.93 8.12
CA SER A 111 -7.36 9.08 9.25
C SER A 111 -7.32 10.50 9.82
N LEU A 112 -6.13 11.05 10.02
CA LEU A 112 -5.92 12.41 10.53
C LEU A 112 -6.46 13.46 9.55
N SER A 113 -6.22 13.27 8.27
CA SER A 113 -6.69 14.19 7.20
C SER A 113 -8.20 14.12 6.98
N SER A 114 -8.86 13.05 7.42
CA SER A 114 -10.31 12.89 7.27
C SER A 114 -11.13 13.91 8.08
N GLY A 115 -10.52 14.56 9.07
CA GLY A 115 -11.18 15.53 9.94
C GLY A 115 -12.34 14.93 10.75
N SER A 116 -12.32 13.62 11.02
CA SER A 116 -13.36 12.95 11.77
C SER A 116 -13.53 13.56 13.17
N GLU A 117 -14.75 13.45 13.73
CA GLU A 117 -15.02 13.95 15.08
C GLU A 117 -14.08 13.32 16.13
N GLU A 118 -13.68 12.05 15.91
CA GLU A 118 -12.75 11.33 16.80
C GLU A 118 -11.36 11.98 16.77
N VAL A 119 -10.85 12.30 15.58
CA VAL A 119 -9.55 12.97 15.39
C VAL A 119 -9.59 14.38 15.97
N THR A 120 -10.65 15.13 15.69
CA THR A 120 -10.83 16.48 16.23
C THR A 120 -10.89 16.48 17.76
N ALA A 121 -11.61 15.52 18.35
CA ALA A 121 -11.69 15.37 19.81
C ALA A 121 -10.33 15.00 20.42
N MET A 122 -9.57 14.11 19.77
CA MET A 122 -8.24 13.72 20.21
C MET A 122 -7.27 14.91 20.19
N LEU A 123 -7.23 15.66 19.08
CA LEU A 123 -6.38 16.85 18.94
C LEU A 123 -6.77 17.95 19.96
N SER A 124 -8.07 18.14 20.22
CA SER A 124 -8.56 19.06 21.25
C SER A 124 -8.09 18.67 22.65
N GLN A 125 -8.08 17.37 22.98
CA GLN A 125 -7.53 16.87 24.26
C GLN A 125 -6.02 17.12 24.39
N MET A 126 -5.31 17.17 23.26
CA MET A 126 -3.88 17.48 23.20
C MET A 126 -3.62 19.02 23.18
N GLY A 127 -4.67 19.83 23.26
CA GLY A 127 -4.56 21.30 23.33
C GLY A 127 -4.44 21.98 21.98
N VAL A 128 -4.71 21.28 20.88
CA VAL A 128 -4.73 21.85 19.53
C VAL A 128 -6.01 22.67 19.35
N PRO A 129 -5.93 23.96 18.95
CA PRO A 129 -7.11 24.79 18.72
C PRO A 129 -8.00 24.23 17.59
N GLU A 130 -9.32 24.39 17.72
CA GLU A 130 -10.26 24.03 16.65
C GLU A 130 -9.97 24.84 15.39
N GLY A 131 -9.98 24.15 14.25
CA GLY A 131 -9.71 24.74 12.94
C GLY A 131 -8.23 24.79 12.55
N THR A 132 -7.33 24.27 13.38
CA THR A 132 -5.93 24.05 13.00
C THR A 132 -5.85 22.83 12.06
N ASP A 133 -5.04 22.93 11.01
CA ASP A 133 -4.75 21.78 10.15
C ASP A 133 -4.11 20.66 10.99
N PRO A 134 -4.69 19.45 11.02
CA PRO A 134 -4.20 18.37 11.85
C PRO A 134 -2.72 18.03 11.62
N MET A 135 -2.28 18.03 10.35
CA MET A 135 -0.91 17.68 10.02
C MET A 135 0.09 18.74 10.47
N GLN A 136 -0.27 20.03 10.36
CA GLN A 136 0.56 21.13 10.88
C GLN A 136 0.67 21.07 12.41
N ALA A 137 -0.43 20.75 13.09
CA ALA A 137 -0.42 20.61 14.54
C ALA A 137 0.49 19.46 14.99
N ILE A 138 0.44 18.34 14.30
CA ILE A 138 1.23 17.14 14.58
C ILE A 138 2.72 17.38 14.29
N ALA A 139 3.05 18.04 13.18
CA ALA A 139 4.43 18.38 12.83
C ALA A 139 5.11 19.32 13.85
N MET A 140 4.33 20.02 14.67
CA MET A 140 4.83 20.89 15.75
C MET A 140 4.87 20.21 17.12
N MET A 141 4.42 18.96 17.22
CA MET A 141 4.41 18.22 18.49
C MET A 141 5.82 17.82 18.92
N PRO A 142 6.07 17.75 20.23
CA PRO A 142 7.28 17.11 20.74
C PRO A 142 7.32 15.63 20.33
N GLU A 143 8.51 15.13 20.04
CA GLU A 143 8.75 13.74 19.61
C GLU A 143 8.08 12.71 20.53
N GLU A 144 8.20 12.88 21.87
CA GLU A 144 7.54 12.02 22.87
C GLU A 144 6.00 11.95 22.72
N ALA A 145 5.37 13.05 22.30
CA ALA A 145 3.92 13.10 22.11
C ALA A 145 3.52 12.45 20.77
N LEU A 146 4.37 12.58 19.75
CA LEU A 146 4.21 11.95 18.46
C LEU A 146 4.35 10.43 18.58
N ASP A 147 5.37 9.94 19.29
CA ASP A 147 5.59 8.52 19.56
C ASP A 147 4.40 7.89 20.29
N ALA A 148 3.93 8.54 21.36
CA ALA A 148 2.77 8.07 22.12
C ALA A 148 1.48 8.03 21.28
N MET A 149 1.35 8.93 20.32
CA MET A 149 0.23 8.95 19.38
C MET A 149 0.37 7.83 18.36
N THR A 150 1.56 7.66 17.78
CA THR A 150 1.88 6.61 16.81
C THR A 150 1.64 5.23 17.41
N GLU A 151 2.07 4.99 18.66
CA GLU A 151 1.86 3.74 19.38
C GLU A 151 0.35 3.43 19.52
N LYS A 152 -0.47 4.40 19.93
CA LYS A 152 -1.93 4.22 20.04
C LYS A 152 -2.60 3.90 18.71
N PHE A 153 -2.18 4.55 17.63
CA PHE A 153 -2.69 4.26 16.30
C PHE A 153 -2.24 2.86 15.83
N SER A 154 -0.98 2.52 16.05
CA SER A 154 -0.42 1.21 15.69
C SER A 154 -1.13 0.07 16.38
N GLU A 155 -1.39 0.15 17.69
CA GLU A 155 -2.17 -0.85 18.43
C GLU A 155 -3.57 -1.09 17.83
N LYS A 156 -4.23 0.00 17.39
CA LYS A 156 -5.55 -0.09 16.75
C LYS A 156 -5.45 -0.72 15.35
N ILE A 157 -4.43 -0.33 14.57
CA ILE A 157 -4.20 -0.82 13.23
C ILE A 157 -3.76 -2.29 13.24
N ASP A 158 -2.90 -2.70 14.18
CA ASP A 158 -2.43 -4.08 14.34
C ASP A 158 -3.57 -5.07 14.64
N SER A 159 -4.70 -4.56 15.13
CA SER A 159 -5.92 -5.36 15.30
C SER A 159 -6.74 -5.52 14.02
N MET A 160 -6.38 -4.83 12.94
CA MET A 160 -7.07 -4.89 11.65
C MET A 160 -6.48 -5.98 10.75
N GLN A 161 -7.24 -6.36 9.72
CA GLN A 161 -6.74 -7.30 8.72
C GLN A 161 -5.81 -6.55 7.74
N ASP A 162 -4.74 -7.19 7.32
CA ASP A 162 -3.75 -6.62 6.37
C ASP A 162 -4.41 -6.08 5.09
N SER A 163 -5.48 -6.75 4.62
CA SER A 163 -6.24 -6.29 3.47
C SER A 163 -6.89 -4.92 3.63
N ILE A 164 -7.27 -4.54 4.85
CA ILE A 164 -7.84 -3.22 5.16
C ILE A 164 -6.74 -2.17 5.12
N ILE A 165 -5.57 -2.49 5.67
CA ILE A 165 -4.39 -1.62 5.67
C ILE A 165 -3.95 -1.35 4.23
N THR A 166 -3.83 -2.40 3.42
CA THR A 166 -3.47 -2.26 2.00
C THR A 166 -4.50 -1.44 1.22
N GLN A 167 -5.80 -1.66 1.42
CA GLN A 167 -6.84 -0.85 0.75
C GLN A 167 -6.77 0.63 1.16
N ALA A 168 -6.49 0.93 2.41
CA ALA A 168 -6.32 2.31 2.88
C ALA A 168 -5.07 2.95 2.25
N GLY A 169 -3.96 2.22 2.17
CA GLY A 169 -2.75 2.66 1.50
C GLY A 169 -2.96 2.92 0.00
N VAL A 170 -3.61 2.00 -0.70
CA VAL A 170 -3.98 2.18 -2.12
C VAL A 170 -4.87 3.42 -2.33
N ALA A 171 -5.85 3.63 -1.45
CA ALA A 171 -6.69 4.81 -1.52
C ALA A 171 -5.89 6.11 -1.29
N TYR A 172 -4.88 6.08 -0.41
CA TYR A 172 -3.96 7.18 -0.19
C TYR A 172 -3.12 7.46 -1.44
N VAL A 173 -2.48 6.43 -2.02
CA VAL A 173 -1.68 6.55 -3.26
C VAL A 173 -2.54 7.12 -4.40
N LYS A 174 -3.77 6.65 -4.54
CA LYS A 174 -4.71 7.20 -5.53
C LYS A 174 -4.96 8.69 -5.33
N SER A 175 -5.23 9.11 -4.09
CA SER A 175 -5.44 10.53 -3.78
C SER A 175 -4.19 11.39 -4.03
N GLU A 176 -3.01 10.80 -3.86
CA GLU A 176 -1.75 11.46 -4.13
C GLU A 176 -1.52 11.69 -5.63
N TYR A 177 -1.82 10.68 -6.46
CA TYR A 177 -1.74 10.82 -7.93
C TYR A 177 -2.75 11.84 -8.46
N GLU A 178 -3.98 11.86 -7.93
CA GLU A 178 -4.95 12.90 -8.26
C GLU A 178 -4.44 14.31 -7.91
N ALA A 179 -3.75 14.45 -6.77
CA ALA A 179 -3.16 15.72 -6.34
C ALA A 179 -1.95 16.13 -7.19
N LEU A 180 -1.19 15.18 -7.71
CA LEU A 180 -0.12 15.38 -8.69
C LEU A 180 -0.67 15.74 -10.08
N GLY A 181 -1.98 15.59 -10.31
CA GLY A 181 -2.63 15.83 -11.60
C GLY A 181 -2.43 14.70 -12.60
N GLU A 182 -2.06 13.51 -12.11
CA GLU A 182 -1.94 12.33 -12.93
C GLU A 182 -3.31 11.70 -13.20
N ASP A 183 -3.52 11.23 -14.43
CA ASP A 183 -4.73 10.52 -14.80
C ASP A 183 -4.66 9.08 -14.29
N VAL A 184 -5.26 8.83 -13.14
CA VAL A 184 -5.25 7.52 -12.46
C VAL A 184 -5.89 6.43 -13.34
N ASP A 185 -6.84 6.80 -14.21
CA ASP A 185 -7.46 5.86 -15.14
C ASP A 185 -6.53 5.51 -16.33
N ALA A 186 -5.52 6.34 -16.62
CA ALA A 186 -4.52 6.10 -17.64
C ALA A 186 -3.38 5.18 -17.17
N ILE A 187 -3.13 5.07 -15.86
CA ILE A 187 -2.11 4.19 -15.27
C ILE A 187 -2.39 2.72 -15.60
N GLN A 188 -3.64 2.35 -15.83
CA GLN A 188 -4.06 0.99 -16.25
C GLN A 188 -3.48 0.50 -17.59
N MET A 189 -2.85 1.35 -18.39
CA MET A 189 -2.44 1.01 -19.76
C MET A 189 -0.97 0.60 -19.92
N HIS A 190 -0.20 0.52 -18.86
CA HIS A 190 1.26 0.26 -18.95
C HIS A 190 1.69 -1.14 -18.49
N TYR A 191 0.77 -2.11 -18.31
CA TYR A 191 1.06 -3.50 -17.99
C TYR A 191 0.62 -4.47 -19.08
#